data_dde6ed9ee9017ef2d0203530a7d056d2
#
_entry.id   dde6ed9ee9017ef2d0203530a7d056d2
#
_cell.length_a   1.000
_cell.length_b   1.000
_cell.length_c   1.000
_cell.angle_alpha   90.00
_cell.angle_beta   90.00
_cell.angle_gamma   90.00
#
_symmetry.space_group_name_H-M   'P 1'
#
loop_
_entity.id
_entity.type
_entity.pdbx_description
1 polymer ?
#
loop_
_entity_poly.entity_id
_entity_poly.type
_entity_poly.pdbx_seq_one_letter_code
_entity_poly.pdbx_strand_id
1 'polypeptide(L)'
;MKKIFISLFLSGVFMYHTNAQTAVEGNKFLDNWSIGISAGGTTPLTHHSFFGNMRPITGIELNKQLTPVFGFGLEAVGSFNTSQSRTIFDRSNVSLLGLVNLNNLLGTYTGVPRPFEIEAVAGIGWLHYYMNRETGSDQNSMSTKLGLNFNFNLGESKAWTLALKPALVYDMNAMGSEAVRFHSGRAVWE
;
A
#
# COMPACT_ATOMS: atom_id res chain seq x y z
N MET A 1 32.00 3.88 18.43
CA MET A 1 31.78 3.84 16.96
C MET A 1 30.30 3.55 16.74
N LYS A 2 29.52 4.60 16.41
CA LYS A 2 28.08 4.48 16.15
C LYS A 2 27.91 3.89 14.76
N LYS A 3 27.47 2.66 14.67
CA LYS A 3 27.04 2.05 13.40
C LYS A 3 25.74 2.72 13.00
N ILE A 4 25.83 3.62 12.05
CA ILE A 4 24.68 4.18 11.36
C ILE A 4 24.19 3.06 10.43
N PHE A 5 23.17 2.33 10.87
CA PHE A 5 22.34 1.54 9.97
C PHE A 5 21.46 2.53 9.21
N ILE A 6 21.91 2.94 8.04
CA ILE A 6 21.04 3.53 7.04
C ILE A 6 20.20 2.35 6.54
N SER A 7 19.08 2.12 7.20
CA SER A 7 18.03 1.26 6.70
C SER A 7 17.39 2.03 5.54
N LEU A 8 17.90 1.78 4.34
CA LEU A 8 17.30 2.28 3.11
C LEU A 8 15.95 1.58 2.99
N PHE A 9 14.88 2.28 3.38
CA PHE A 9 13.52 1.81 3.20
C PHE A 9 13.19 1.77 1.72
N LEU A 10 13.55 0.67 1.09
CA LEU A 10 12.99 0.30 -0.19
C LEU A 10 11.69 -0.44 0.11
N SER A 11 10.57 0.28 0.27
CA SER A 11 9.26 -0.35 0.06
C SER A 11 9.17 -0.62 -1.44
N GLY A 12 9.85 -1.68 -1.86
CA GLY A 12 9.87 -2.13 -3.24
C GLY A 12 8.72 -3.09 -3.46
N VAL A 13 7.81 -2.76 -4.34
CA VAL A 13 6.84 -3.71 -4.87
C VAL A 13 7.37 -4.22 -6.19
N PHE A 14 7.58 -5.52 -6.26
CA PHE A 14 7.92 -6.19 -7.51
C PHE A 14 6.62 -6.70 -8.13
N MET A 15 6.19 -6.09 -9.23
CA MET A 15 5.05 -6.57 -9.99
C MET A 15 5.53 -7.50 -11.11
N TYR A 16 5.02 -8.72 -11.11
CA TYR A 16 5.17 -9.64 -12.20
C TYR A 16 4.02 -9.44 -13.18
N HIS A 17 4.32 -8.94 -14.35
CA HIS A 17 3.41 -9.03 -15.48
C HIS A 17 3.76 -10.29 -16.27
N THR A 18 2.88 -11.26 -16.29
CA THR A 18 3.08 -12.52 -17.02
C THR A 18 3.00 -12.35 -18.53
N ASN A 19 2.56 -11.18 -19.00
CA ASN A 19 2.62 -10.76 -20.40
C ASN A 19 3.13 -9.34 -20.45
N ALA A 20 4.05 -9.06 -21.37
CA ALA A 20 4.54 -7.71 -21.66
C ALA A 20 3.37 -6.88 -22.20
N GLN A 21 2.62 -6.24 -21.31
CA GLN A 21 1.56 -5.33 -21.70
C GLN A 21 2.18 -4.00 -22.11
N THR A 22 2.35 -3.83 -23.40
CA THR A 22 2.75 -2.55 -24.00
C THR A 22 1.60 -1.54 -24.06
N ALA A 23 0.38 -1.98 -23.83
CA ALA A 23 -0.84 -1.15 -23.81
C ALA A 23 -1.92 -1.80 -22.96
N VAL A 24 -2.96 -1.04 -22.58
CA VAL A 24 -4.19 -1.64 -22.04
C VAL A 24 -4.86 -2.41 -23.17
N GLU A 25 -4.74 -3.73 -23.15
CA GLU A 25 -5.27 -4.61 -24.18
C GLU A 25 -6.68 -5.09 -23.82
N GLY A 26 -7.66 -4.64 -24.60
CA GLY A 26 -9.02 -5.17 -24.55
C GLY A 26 -9.78 -4.90 -23.24
N ASN A 27 -11.01 -5.44 -23.18
CA ASN A 27 -11.93 -5.36 -22.04
C ASN A 27 -12.33 -6.73 -21.50
N LYS A 28 -11.58 -7.79 -21.81
CA LYS A 28 -11.89 -9.11 -21.28
C LYS A 28 -11.57 -9.18 -19.81
N PHE A 29 -12.27 -10.03 -19.07
CA PHE A 29 -12.09 -10.18 -17.63
C PHE A 29 -10.64 -10.54 -17.24
N LEU A 30 -9.96 -11.35 -18.04
CA LEU A 30 -8.59 -11.82 -17.76
C LEU A 30 -7.48 -10.86 -18.23
N ASP A 31 -7.82 -9.80 -18.95
CA ASP A 31 -6.84 -8.85 -19.45
C ASP A 31 -6.42 -7.84 -18.35
N ASN A 32 -5.19 -7.31 -18.46
CA ASN A 32 -4.69 -6.19 -17.66
C ASN A 32 -4.61 -6.45 -16.13
N TRP A 33 -4.38 -7.68 -15.73
CA TRP A 33 -4.11 -8.04 -14.35
C TRP A 33 -2.61 -7.96 -14.05
N SER A 34 -2.28 -7.52 -12.84
CA SER A 34 -0.93 -7.57 -12.29
C SER A 34 -0.95 -8.08 -10.87
N ILE A 35 0.10 -8.81 -10.49
CA ILE A 35 0.32 -9.28 -9.13
C ILE A 35 1.61 -8.69 -8.61
N GLY A 36 1.62 -8.26 -7.34
CA GLY A 36 2.78 -7.68 -6.69
C GLY A 36 3.00 -8.24 -5.30
N ILE A 37 4.24 -8.12 -4.84
CA ILE A 37 4.64 -8.33 -3.46
C ILE A 37 5.23 -7.03 -2.93
N SER A 38 4.96 -6.71 -1.67
CA SER A 38 5.48 -5.50 -1.03
C SER A 38 6.21 -5.81 0.26
N ALA A 39 7.20 -4.99 0.55
CA ALA A 39 7.88 -4.97 1.85
C ALA A 39 8.16 -3.52 2.22
N GLY A 40 8.00 -3.19 3.49
CA GLY A 40 8.17 -1.80 3.92
C GLY A 40 8.11 -1.66 5.43
N GLY A 41 7.71 -0.48 5.89
CA GLY A 41 7.54 -0.17 7.28
C GLY A 41 6.31 0.68 7.53
N THR A 42 5.66 0.45 8.66
CA THR A 42 4.55 1.26 9.14
C THR A 42 4.93 1.96 10.43
N THR A 43 4.55 3.24 10.56
CA THR A 43 4.84 4.04 11.74
C THR A 43 3.64 4.92 12.10
N PRO A 44 3.34 5.15 13.39
CA PRO A 44 2.30 6.08 13.82
C PRO A 44 2.55 7.48 13.28
N LEU A 45 1.49 8.17 12.87
CA LEU A 45 1.57 9.52 12.27
C LEU A 45 1.99 10.58 13.29
N THR A 46 1.58 10.45 14.56
CA THR A 46 1.74 11.49 15.58
C THR A 46 2.31 10.97 16.89
N HIS A 47 2.98 11.85 17.63
CA HIS A 47 3.49 11.63 19.00
C HIS A 47 4.56 10.56 19.17
N HIS A 48 5.13 10.06 18.06
CA HIS A 48 6.15 9.02 18.10
C HIS A 48 7.33 9.35 17.18
N SER A 49 8.50 8.82 17.53
CA SER A 49 9.66 8.87 16.64
C SER A 49 9.38 8.08 15.39
N PHE A 50 9.51 8.71 14.22
CA PHE A 50 9.22 8.08 12.91
C PHE A 50 9.95 6.74 12.73
N PHE A 51 11.26 6.71 12.97
CA PHE A 51 12.06 5.49 12.82
C PHE A 51 12.08 4.60 14.07
N GLY A 52 11.90 5.18 15.26
CA GLY A 52 11.98 4.44 16.53
C GLY A 52 10.81 3.49 16.77
N ASN A 53 9.65 3.79 16.20
CA ASN A 53 8.43 3.00 16.34
C ASN A 53 8.01 2.31 15.05
N MET A 54 8.88 2.33 14.04
CA MET A 54 8.59 1.72 12.76
C MET A 54 8.58 0.20 12.87
N ARG A 55 7.57 -0.43 12.27
CA ARG A 55 7.38 -1.87 12.23
C ARG A 55 7.47 -2.38 10.81
N PRO A 56 8.13 -3.49 10.58
CA PRO A 56 8.17 -4.10 9.26
C PRO A 56 6.77 -4.56 8.84
N ILE A 57 6.48 -4.34 7.58
CA ILE A 57 5.28 -4.84 6.91
C ILE A 57 5.66 -5.61 5.67
N THR A 58 4.82 -6.56 5.30
CA THR A 58 4.86 -7.22 4.00
C THR A 58 3.44 -7.39 3.49
N GLY A 59 3.29 -7.43 2.18
CA GLY A 59 1.98 -7.56 1.57
C GLY A 59 2.04 -8.20 0.19
N ILE A 60 0.86 -8.54 -0.27
CA ILE A 60 0.58 -8.98 -1.63
C ILE A 60 -0.51 -8.10 -2.21
N GLU A 61 -0.48 -7.89 -3.50
CA GLU A 61 -1.50 -7.14 -4.21
C GLU A 61 -1.85 -7.78 -5.54
N LEU A 62 -3.08 -7.57 -5.93
CA LEU A 62 -3.63 -7.98 -7.21
C LEU A 62 -4.34 -6.77 -7.80
N ASN A 63 -3.82 -6.24 -8.89
CA ASN A 63 -4.38 -5.05 -9.53
C ASN A 63 -4.94 -5.38 -10.91
N LYS A 64 -5.99 -4.67 -11.29
CA LYS A 64 -6.59 -4.72 -12.62
C LYS A 64 -6.74 -3.32 -13.18
N GLN A 65 -6.12 -3.08 -14.31
CA GLN A 65 -6.33 -1.85 -15.07
C GLN A 65 -7.61 -1.97 -15.91
N LEU A 66 -8.54 -1.05 -15.72
CA LEU A 66 -9.81 -1.01 -16.47
C LEU A 66 -9.70 -0.11 -17.69
N THR A 67 -9.03 1.01 -17.54
CA THR A 67 -8.75 1.98 -18.59
C THR A 67 -7.31 2.46 -18.44
N PRO A 68 -6.73 3.18 -19.40
CA PRO A 68 -5.40 3.75 -19.22
C PRO A 68 -5.24 4.68 -18.00
N VAL A 69 -6.35 5.19 -17.47
CA VAL A 69 -6.37 6.11 -16.32
C VAL A 69 -6.81 5.43 -15.04
N PHE A 70 -7.82 4.54 -15.10
CA PHE A 70 -8.46 3.98 -13.92
C PHE A 70 -8.22 2.49 -13.79
N GLY A 71 -7.90 2.06 -12.58
CA GLY A 71 -7.78 0.66 -12.17
C GLY A 71 -8.39 0.42 -10.80
N PHE A 72 -8.42 -0.82 -10.40
CA PHE A 72 -8.70 -1.22 -9.01
C PHE A 72 -7.71 -2.29 -8.56
N GLY A 73 -7.53 -2.40 -7.24
CA GLY A 73 -6.63 -3.37 -6.64
C GLY A 73 -7.22 -3.99 -5.38
N LEU A 74 -6.77 -5.20 -5.11
CA LEU A 74 -6.90 -5.86 -3.81
C LEU A 74 -5.51 -5.95 -3.20
N GLU A 75 -5.36 -5.50 -1.97
CA GLU A 75 -4.11 -5.52 -1.24
C GLU A 75 -4.31 -6.18 0.11
N ALA A 76 -3.40 -7.06 0.49
CA ALA A 76 -3.35 -7.64 1.83
C ALA A 76 -1.97 -7.38 2.42
N VAL A 77 -1.92 -6.67 3.55
CA VAL A 77 -0.69 -6.27 4.25
C VAL A 77 -0.73 -6.81 5.67
N GLY A 78 0.39 -7.34 6.14
CA GLY A 78 0.59 -7.76 7.52
C GLY A 78 1.77 -7.03 8.16
N SER A 79 1.63 -6.56 9.40
CA SER A 79 2.73 -6.02 10.18
C SER A 79 3.26 -7.03 11.18
N PHE A 80 4.57 -7.03 11.36
CA PHE A 80 5.28 -7.94 12.25
C PHE A 80 5.88 -7.16 13.40
N ASN A 81 5.45 -7.41 14.59
CA ASN A 81 6.13 -7.09 15.82
C ASN A 81 5.35 -7.65 16.99
N THR A 82 6.00 -8.33 17.86
CA THR A 82 5.39 -8.97 19.02
C THR A 82 5.22 -8.04 20.22
N SER A 83 5.62 -6.76 20.13
CA SER A 83 5.56 -5.84 21.25
C SER A 83 4.14 -5.48 21.70
N GLN A 84 3.17 -5.46 20.78
CA GLN A 84 1.76 -5.12 21.04
C GLN A 84 0.82 -6.32 20.98
N SER A 85 1.20 -7.38 20.29
CA SER A 85 0.42 -8.61 20.22
C SER A 85 1.19 -9.78 20.81
N ARG A 86 0.50 -10.88 21.09
CA ARG A 86 1.11 -12.15 21.51
C ARG A 86 1.40 -13.06 20.33
N THR A 87 1.07 -12.61 19.14
CA THR A 87 1.26 -13.36 17.89
C THR A 87 2.41 -12.75 17.08
N ILE A 88 2.86 -13.44 16.04
CA ILE A 88 3.88 -12.93 15.11
C ILE A 88 3.38 -11.71 14.37
N PHE A 89 2.08 -11.67 14.04
CA PHE A 89 1.43 -10.53 13.41
C PHE A 89 0.81 -9.62 14.48
N ASP A 90 1.08 -8.33 14.38
CA ASP A 90 0.39 -7.31 15.18
C ASP A 90 -0.97 -6.96 14.58
N ARG A 91 -0.98 -6.78 13.26
CA ARG A 91 -2.18 -6.45 12.52
C ARG A 91 -2.10 -6.96 11.08
N SER A 92 -3.25 -7.17 10.50
CA SER A 92 -3.41 -7.34 9.04
C SER A 92 -4.45 -6.39 8.51
N ASN A 93 -4.28 -5.96 7.27
CA ASN A 93 -5.21 -5.09 6.57
C ASN A 93 -5.47 -5.65 5.17
N VAL A 94 -6.72 -5.88 4.84
CA VAL A 94 -7.14 -6.28 3.49
C VAL A 94 -7.95 -5.14 2.90
N SER A 95 -7.48 -4.56 1.81
CA SER A 95 -8.02 -3.33 1.23
C SER A 95 -8.46 -3.51 -0.21
N LEU A 96 -9.58 -2.89 -0.55
CA LEU A 96 -10.01 -2.64 -1.92
C LEU A 96 -9.56 -1.22 -2.29
N LEU A 97 -8.79 -1.09 -3.36
CA LEU A 97 -8.16 0.13 -3.79
C LEU A 97 -8.70 0.59 -5.14
N GLY A 98 -8.94 1.89 -5.27
CA GLY A 98 -9.06 2.57 -6.55
C GLY A 98 -7.72 3.17 -6.92
N LEU A 99 -7.34 2.98 -8.19
CA LEU A 99 -6.05 3.38 -8.75
C LEU A 99 -6.28 4.40 -9.86
N VAL A 100 -5.56 5.51 -9.84
CA VAL A 100 -5.67 6.57 -10.85
C VAL A 100 -4.29 6.95 -11.35
N ASN A 101 -3.98 6.60 -12.59
CA ASN A 101 -2.72 7.00 -13.23
C ASN A 101 -2.75 8.50 -13.56
N LEU A 102 -2.00 9.29 -12.79
CA LEU A 102 -1.97 10.75 -12.91
C LEU A 102 -1.28 11.21 -14.18
N ASN A 103 -0.30 10.48 -14.68
CA ASN A 103 0.38 10.81 -15.92
C ASN A 103 -0.58 10.73 -17.12
N ASN A 104 -1.46 9.73 -17.13
CA ASN A 104 -2.44 9.53 -18.19
C ASN A 104 -3.69 10.43 -18.01
N LEU A 105 -4.03 10.76 -16.76
CA LEU A 105 -5.13 11.68 -16.44
C LEU A 105 -4.81 13.13 -16.86
N LEU A 106 -3.58 13.60 -16.52
CA LEU A 106 -3.16 14.99 -16.76
C LEU A 106 -2.48 15.19 -18.12
N GLY A 107 -1.99 14.10 -18.70
CA GLY A 107 -1.32 14.09 -19.99
C GLY A 107 -2.04 13.20 -20.99
N THR A 108 -1.53 13.12 -22.21
CA THR A 108 -2.09 12.24 -23.24
C THR A 108 -1.56 10.81 -23.03
N TYR A 109 -2.45 9.80 -23.07
CA TYR A 109 -2.04 8.41 -23.12
C TYR A 109 -1.27 8.10 -24.42
N THR A 110 -0.07 7.56 -24.28
CA THR A 110 0.86 7.34 -25.38
C THR A 110 0.73 5.96 -26.04
N GLY A 111 -0.18 5.11 -25.54
CA GLY A 111 -0.35 3.73 -26.03
C GLY A 111 0.65 2.73 -25.43
N VAL A 112 1.68 3.21 -24.72
CA VAL A 112 2.69 2.37 -24.07
C VAL A 112 2.96 2.89 -22.64
N PRO A 113 3.30 2.02 -21.68
CA PRO A 113 3.69 2.44 -20.34
C PRO A 113 4.92 3.33 -20.39
N ARG A 114 4.91 4.40 -19.60
CA ARG A 114 6.06 5.29 -19.47
C ARG A 114 7.12 4.65 -18.58
N PRO A 115 8.40 5.05 -18.70
CA PRO A 115 9.44 4.60 -17.76
C PRO A 115 9.16 4.96 -16.31
N PHE A 116 8.46 6.08 -16.09
CA PHE A 116 8.04 6.56 -14.76
C PHE A 116 6.60 7.02 -14.80
N GLU A 117 5.80 6.52 -13.86
CA GLU A 117 4.40 6.86 -13.71
C GLU A 117 4.06 7.11 -12.24
N ILE A 118 3.19 8.06 -12.00
CA ILE A 118 2.62 8.37 -10.69
C ILE A 118 1.17 7.94 -10.70
N GLU A 119 0.78 7.18 -9.69
CA GLU A 119 -0.57 6.69 -9.52
C GLU A 119 -1.09 7.12 -8.15
N ALA A 120 -2.25 7.76 -8.12
CA ALA A 120 -2.96 8.04 -6.89
C ALA A 120 -3.75 6.81 -6.46
N VAL A 121 -3.73 6.55 -5.16
CA VAL A 121 -4.38 5.38 -4.54
C VAL A 121 -5.32 5.85 -3.47
N ALA A 122 -6.56 5.36 -3.50
CA ALA A 122 -7.53 5.56 -2.44
C ALA A 122 -8.32 4.27 -2.24
N GLY A 123 -8.61 3.91 -1.00
CA GLY A 123 -9.33 2.67 -0.75
C GLY A 123 -9.90 2.54 0.66
N ILE A 124 -10.65 1.47 0.82
CA ILE A 124 -11.22 1.04 2.10
C ILE A 124 -10.74 -0.38 2.38
N GLY A 125 -10.56 -0.71 3.65
CA GLY A 125 -10.06 -2.01 4.05
C GLY A 125 -10.68 -2.52 5.34
N TRP A 126 -10.45 -3.80 5.58
CA TRP A 126 -10.72 -4.48 6.83
C TRP A 126 -9.40 -4.66 7.57
N LEU A 127 -9.34 -4.05 8.75
CA LEU A 127 -8.18 -4.03 9.64
C LEU A 127 -8.45 -4.96 10.81
N HIS A 128 -7.54 -5.92 11.01
CA HIS A 128 -7.60 -6.87 12.10
C HIS A 128 -6.37 -6.72 12.99
N TYR A 129 -6.60 -6.52 14.28
CA TYR A 129 -5.57 -6.48 15.32
C TYR A 129 -5.57 -7.80 16.08
N TYR A 130 -4.41 -8.46 16.13
CA TYR A 130 -4.22 -9.74 16.79
C TYR A 130 -3.91 -9.55 18.28
N MET A 131 -4.70 -10.14 19.15
CA MET A 131 -4.52 -10.24 20.60
C MET A 131 -3.85 -9.00 21.23
N ASN A 132 -4.51 -7.86 21.11
CA ASN A 132 -4.03 -6.61 21.69
C ASN A 132 -3.74 -6.82 23.21
N ARG A 133 -2.56 -6.37 23.67
CA ARG A 133 -2.14 -6.50 25.06
C ARG A 133 -3.08 -5.78 26.05
N GLU A 134 -3.69 -4.70 25.62
CA GLU A 134 -4.58 -3.89 26.46
C GLU A 134 -5.93 -4.54 26.65
N THR A 135 -6.50 -5.11 25.60
CA THR A 135 -7.84 -5.70 25.61
C THR A 135 -7.84 -7.22 25.81
N GLY A 136 -6.70 -7.88 25.55
CA GLY A 136 -6.55 -9.33 25.63
C GLY A 136 -7.34 -10.11 24.58
N SER A 137 -7.93 -9.43 23.59
CA SER A 137 -8.75 -9.99 22.53
C SER A 137 -8.41 -9.40 21.17
N ASP A 138 -8.77 -10.11 20.12
CA ASP A 138 -8.69 -9.63 18.75
C ASP A 138 -9.70 -8.50 18.52
N GLN A 139 -9.30 -7.53 17.69
CA GLN A 139 -10.17 -6.42 17.35
C GLN A 139 -10.27 -6.27 15.83
N ASN A 140 -11.46 -5.97 15.36
CA ASN A 140 -11.72 -5.68 13.94
C ASN A 140 -12.11 -4.22 13.77
N SER A 141 -11.65 -3.63 12.70
CA SER A 141 -11.93 -2.25 12.34
C SER A 141 -12.01 -2.11 10.82
N MET A 142 -12.62 -1.04 10.36
CA MET A 142 -12.49 -0.60 8.98
C MET A 142 -11.36 0.40 8.87
N SER A 143 -10.65 0.37 7.74
CA SER A 143 -9.59 1.32 7.41
C SER A 143 -9.89 2.07 6.12
N THR A 144 -9.31 3.27 6.01
CA THR A 144 -9.17 3.97 4.73
C THR A 144 -7.69 4.12 4.43
N LYS A 145 -7.33 3.99 3.15
CA LYS A 145 -5.97 4.18 2.65
C LYS A 145 -5.95 5.29 1.62
N LEU A 146 -5.01 6.21 1.74
CA LEU A 146 -4.73 7.26 0.76
C LEU A 146 -3.23 7.28 0.51
N GLY A 147 -2.82 7.23 -0.74
CA GLY A 147 -1.40 7.16 -1.07
C GLY A 147 -1.08 7.53 -2.50
N LEU A 148 0.21 7.45 -2.79
CA LEU A 148 0.77 7.58 -4.13
C LEU A 148 1.67 6.39 -4.41
N ASN A 149 1.60 5.88 -5.63
CA ASN A 149 2.56 4.90 -6.13
C ASN A 149 3.47 5.61 -7.13
N PHE A 150 4.77 5.57 -6.90
CA PHE A 150 5.79 6.02 -7.84
C PHE A 150 6.33 4.79 -8.55
N ASN A 151 5.82 4.54 -9.74
CA ASN A 151 6.06 3.33 -10.51
C ASN A 151 7.23 3.54 -11.49
N PHE A 152 8.28 2.75 -11.37
CA PHE A 152 9.41 2.69 -12.27
C PHE A 152 9.29 1.44 -13.13
N ASN A 153 8.87 1.60 -14.37
CA ASN A 153 8.67 0.52 -15.33
C ASN A 153 10.00 0.15 -16.00
N LEU A 154 10.50 -1.05 -15.74
CA LEU A 154 11.84 -1.50 -16.06
C LEU A 154 11.86 -2.33 -17.35
N GLY A 155 13.01 -2.27 -18.02
CA GLY A 155 13.27 -3.02 -19.26
C GLY A 155 12.56 -2.43 -20.48
N GLU A 156 12.84 -2.97 -21.66
CA GLU A 156 12.21 -2.54 -22.93
C GLU A 156 10.73 -2.92 -22.98
N SER A 157 10.40 -4.11 -22.50
CA SER A 157 9.03 -4.62 -22.46
C SER A 157 8.15 -3.98 -21.38
N LYS A 158 8.73 -3.23 -20.42
CA LYS A 158 8.02 -2.67 -19.26
C LYS A 158 7.24 -3.71 -18.44
N ALA A 159 7.66 -4.98 -18.50
CA ALA A 159 6.99 -6.09 -17.82
C ALA A 159 7.24 -6.10 -16.31
N TRP A 160 8.26 -5.37 -15.86
CA TRP A 160 8.64 -5.26 -14.45
C TRP A 160 8.41 -3.85 -13.95
N THR A 161 7.80 -3.71 -12.79
CA THR A 161 7.64 -2.42 -12.14
C THR A 161 8.23 -2.47 -10.74
N LEU A 162 9.13 -1.55 -10.46
CA LEU A 162 9.55 -1.22 -9.10
C LEU A 162 8.72 -0.03 -8.63
N ALA A 163 8.02 -0.17 -7.51
CA ALA A 163 7.19 0.91 -6.99
C ALA A 163 7.58 1.33 -5.58
N LEU A 164 7.61 2.65 -5.35
CA LEU A 164 7.66 3.24 -4.01
C LEU A 164 6.27 3.74 -3.67
N LYS A 165 5.70 3.26 -2.55
CA LYS A 165 4.27 3.43 -2.23
C LYS A 165 4.04 4.09 -0.86
N PRO A 166 4.34 5.38 -0.67
CA PRO A 166 3.95 6.07 0.55
C PRO A 166 2.43 6.17 0.65
N ALA A 167 1.90 5.78 1.80
CA ALA A 167 0.46 5.83 2.05
C ALA A 167 0.15 6.17 3.50
N LEU A 168 -1.01 6.80 3.69
CA LEU A 168 -1.65 6.99 4.98
C LEU A 168 -2.76 5.96 5.13
N VAL A 169 -2.73 5.21 6.22
CA VAL A 169 -3.81 4.30 6.59
C VAL A 169 -4.45 4.81 7.87
N TYR A 170 -5.74 4.99 7.82
CA TYR A 170 -6.54 5.51 8.90
C TYR A 170 -7.53 4.46 9.40
N ASP A 171 -7.55 4.23 10.72
CA ASP A 171 -8.49 3.33 11.38
C ASP A 171 -9.82 4.05 11.62
N MET A 172 -10.89 3.62 10.94
CA MET A 172 -12.22 4.26 10.98
C MET A 172 -13.02 3.98 12.26
N ASN A 173 -12.72 2.92 13.02
CA ASN A 173 -13.38 2.67 14.30
C ASN A 173 -13.04 3.73 15.37
N ALA A 174 -12.02 4.52 15.11
CA ALA A 174 -11.75 5.73 15.86
C ALA A 174 -12.78 6.85 15.61
N MET A 175 -13.73 6.65 14.73
CA MET A 175 -14.77 7.62 14.37
C MET A 175 -15.92 7.79 15.38
N GLY A 176 -15.69 7.56 16.69
CA GLY A 176 -16.46 8.25 17.70
C GLY A 176 -16.22 9.76 17.59
N SER A 177 -16.89 10.58 18.37
CA SER A 177 -16.83 12.06 18.34
C SER A 177 -15.43 12.70 18.36
N GLU A 178 -14.39 11.91 18.56
CA GLU A 178 -12.98 12.31 18.55
C GLU A 178 -12.26 12.05 17.20
N ALA A 179 -12.90 11.37 16.27
CA ALA A 179 -12.29 10.94 15.00
C ALA A 179 -11.94 12.09 14.04
N VAL A 180 -12.56 13.22 14.20
CA VAL A 180 -12.27 14.43 13.40
C VAL A 180 -10.95 15.10 13.82
N ARG A 181 -10.34 14.66 14.91
CA ARG A 181 -9.04 15.15 15.34
C ARG A 181 -7.96 14.30 14.67
N PHE A 182 -7.27 14.86 13.68
CA PHE A 182 -6.03 14.34 13.09
C PHE A 182 -4.92 14.00 14.13
N HIS A 183 -5.25 14.04 15.40
CA HIS A 183 -4.36 13.84 16.55
C HIS A 183 -4.58 12.49 17.27
N SER A 184 -5.54 11.69 16.86
CA SER A 184 -5.66 10.35 17.43
C SER A 184 -4.58 9.47 16.82
N GLY A 185 -3.75 8.82 17.62
CA GLY A 185 -2.62 7.98 17.20
C GLY A 185 -3.00 6.71 16.44
N ARG A 186 -4.05 6.77 15.63
CA ARG A 186 -4.64 5.67 14.85
C ARG A 186 -4.44 5.83 13.35
N ALA A 187 -3.86 6.93 12.89
CA ALA A 187 -3.35 7.04 11.53
C ALA A 187 -1.89 6.59 11.49
N VAL A 188 -1.54 5.82 10.49
CA VAL A 188 -0.18 5.34 10.29
C VAL A 188 0.30 5.66 8.88
N TRP A 189 1.59 5.91 8.76
CA TRP A 189 2.30 5.87 7.50
C TRP A 189 2.64 4.42 7.13
N GLU A 190 2.43 4.06 5.89
CA GLU A 190 2.89 2.82 5.27
C GLU A 190 3.83 3.10 4.11
#